data_717a3fa28438b1d57f1fe70c769b8355
#
_entry.id   717a3fa28438b1d57f1fe70c769b8355
#
_cell.length_a   1.000
_cell.length_b   1.000
_cell.length_c   1.000
_cell.angle_alpha   90.00
_cell.angle_beta   90.00
_cell.angle_gamma   90.00
#
_symmetry.space_group_name_H-M   'P 1'
#
loop_
_entity.id
_entity.type
_entity.pdbx_description
1 polymer ?
#
loop_
_entity_poly.entity_id
_entity_poly.type
_entity_poly.pdbx_seq_one_letter_code
_entity_poly.pdbx_strand_id
1 'polypeptide(L)'
;MKQKALLLFMAVCMAFPGTGFTAAGIADTTGTAAQTVAAKNNTKDNTVTEGTGEEYSNISVLTGEAIEPEIAKQRPIAVMYPIDKAAQPQYGLSNVDVFYEMPEEGNMSRQMGIIQDWQNLKRIGNIRSIRSYFVYEALEWDPIIIHYGGPIDYTIDILTREDVDNINGVGGPLGSDYGCFYRVPAWSRSEHTAYTDAEHIRQAVKKAGFSLEHRRNYYNKKHFTFAKKRNTLEQYSDSVSAQEVDMKGSFPVTQSAVVYNKEDGKYYKTLYGEPQCDAATGEQMAFDNVLIQRVHAEPRVEGSSYLRMRIEEDGKDGYYITNGRMIHVRWAKGEGNDYKPTVFYDDNDREIQVNTGKTMIFVIKDTDYFTVDGRIITN
;
A
#
# COMPACT_ATOMS: atom_id res chain seq x y z
N MET A 1 37.14 -7.64 -30.48
CA MET A 1 37.40 -6.50 -29.59
C MET A 1 36.42 -5.38 -29.97
N LYS A 2 35.32 -5.23 -29.22
CA LYS A 2 34.43 -4.06 -29.30
C LYS A 2 34.10 -3.67 -27.85
N GLN A 3 34.68 -2.54 -27.40
CA GLN A 3 34.42 -1.93 -26.11
C GLN A 3 32.95 -1.43 -26.09
N LYS A 4 32.19 -1.84 -25.08
CA LYS A 4 30.89 -1.23 -24.75
C LYS A 4 31.16 -0.09 -23.75
N ALA A 5 30.89 1.12 -24.18
CA ALA A 5 30.89 2.30 -23.33
C ALA A 5 29.66 2.28 -22.43
N LEU A 6 29.87 2.38 -21.13
CA LEU A 6 28.84 2.55 -20.10
C LEU A 6 28.46 4.04 -20.07
N LEU A 7 27.29 4.38 -20.56
CA LEU A 7 26.73 5.73 -20.47
C LEU A 7 25.93 5.84 -19.16
N LEU A 8 26.48 6.61 -18.25
CA LEU A 8 25.84 7.04 -17.00
C LEU A 8 24.87 8.19 -17.36
N PHE A 9 23.57 7.94 -17.34
CA PHE A 9 22.56 9.00 -17.48
C PHE A 9 22.23 9.56 -16.09
N MET A 10 22.76 10.75 -15.80
CA MET A 10 22.22 11.60 -14.74
C MET A 10 20.94 12.26 -15.25
N ALA A 11 19.81 11.93 -14.62
CA ALA A 11 18.55 12.64 -14.84
C ALA A 11 18.60 13.97 -14.08
N VAL A 12 18.72 15.07 -14.82
CA VAL A 12 18.61 16.43 -14.31
C VAL A 12 17.13 16.80 -14.33
N CYS A 13 16.51 16.90 -13.16
CA CYS A 13 15.21 17.52 -13.01
C CYS A 13 15.37 19.04 -13.17
N MET A 14 14.80 19.60 -14.24
CA MET A 14 14.74 21.05 -14.44
C MET A 14 13.73 21.70 -13.50
N ALA A 15 14.22 22.52 -12.58
CA ALA A 15 13.40 23.44 -11.80
C ALA A 15 13.13 24.70 -12.62
N PHE A 16 11.86 25.09 -12.72
CA PHE A 16 11.47 26.40 -13.29
C PHE A 16 11.66 27.51 -12.26
N PRO A 17 12.20 28.67 -12.62
CA PRO A 17 12.33 29.80 -11.70
C PRO A 17 11.03 30.60 -11.62
N GLY A 18 10.46 30.68 -10.41
CA GLY A 18 9.43 31.63 -10.07
C GLY A 18 10.02 33.01 -9.79
N THR A 19 9.47 34.02 -10.43
CA THR A 19 9.81 35.43 -10.34
C THR A 19 9.54 36.00 -8.95
N GLY A 20 10.54 36.70 -8.42
CA GLY A 20 10.47 37.36 -7.12
C GLY A 20 9.68 38.65 -7.14
N PHE A 21 9.11 38.99 -5.97
CA PHE A 21 8.76 40.35 -5.61
C PHE A 21 9.52 40.75 -4.35
N THR A 22 10.25 41.87 -4.46
CA THR A 22 10.95 42.56 -3.39
C THR A 22 10.01 43.41 -2.60
N ALA A 23 10.12 43.40 -1.28
CA ALA A 23 9.76 44.56 -0.44
C ALA A 23 10.79 44.71 0.69
N ALA A 24 11.27 45.90 0.80
CA ALA A 24 12.34 46.36 1.66
C ALA A 24 11.87 46.62 3.09
N GLY A 25 12.75 46.42 4.04
CA GLY A 25 13.14 47.48 4.94
C GLY A 25 12.93 47.29 6.42
N ILE A 26 14.02 47.43 7.10
CA ILE A 26 14.35 48.12 8.35
C ILE A 26 14.59 47.25 9.59
N ALA A 27 15.86 47.28 9.98
CA ALA A 27 16.58 47.17 11.23
C ALA A 27 15.78 47.38 12.56
N ASP A 28 16.14 46.94 13.71
CA ASP A 28 17.41 46.77 14.40
C ASP A 28 17.14 46.23 15.83
N THR A 29 18.15 45.75 16.44
CA THR A 29 18.66 45.74 17.80
C THR A 29 18.44 44.55 18.72
N THR A 30 19.58 43.94 18.97
CA THR A 30 20.21 43.52 20.27
C THR A 30 19.43 42.68 21.29
N GLY A 31 20.09 41.61 21.72
CA GLY A 31 19.90 41.02 23.04
C GLY A 31 20.32 39.57 23.23
N THR A 32 21.53 39.41 23.64
CA THR A 32 22.19 38.24 24.17
C THR A 32 21.37 37.46 25.22
N ALA A 33 21.31 36.14 25.13
CA ALA A 33 21.57 35.23 26.26
C ALA A 33 21.47 33.76 25.85
N ALA A 34 22.58 33.06 25.92
CA ALA A 34 22.65 31.61 25.89
C ALA A 34 22.10 31.04 27.19
N GLN A 35 21.15 30.13 27.11
CA GLN A 35 20.85 29.22 28.21
C GLN A 35 20.83 27.79 27.70
N THR A 36 21.86 27.07 28.12
CA THR A 36 22.00 25.63 28.08
C THR A 36 20.90 25.01 28.93
N VAL A 37 20.01 24.20 28.32
CA VAL A 37 19.08 23.37 29.08
C VAL A 37 19.50 21.92 28.88
N ALA A 38 19.91 21.33 30.00
CA ALA A 38 20.33 19.94 30.14
C ALA A 38 19.15 19.00 29.86
N ALA A 39 19.38 17.97 29.05
CA ALA A 39 18.49 16.85 28.86
C ALA A 39 18.32 16.08 30.17
N LYS A 40 17.11 16.04 30.70
CA LYS A 40 16.72 15.10 31.75
C LYS A 40 16.15 13.85 31.12
N ASN A 41 16.88 12.76 31.22
CA ASN A 41 16.37 11.41 31.01
C ASN A 41 15.28 11.12 32.04
N ASN A 42 14.05 10.97 31.57
CA ASN A 42 12.97 10.38 32.36
C ASN A 42 12.64 9.00 31.76
N THR A 43 13.26 7.98 32.33
CA THR A 43 12.77 6.61 32.28
C THR A 43 11.46 6.57 33.07
N LYS A 44 10.32 6.53 32.37
CA LYS A 44 9.05 6.17 33.01
C LYS A 44 8.82 4.69 32.83
N ASP A 45 8.76 4.04 33.96
CA ASP A 45 8.31 2.68 34.20
C ASP A 45 6.86 2.53 33.70
N ASN A 46 6.62 1.64 32.75
CA ASN A 46 5.28 1.31 32.27
C ASN A 46 4.64 0.29 33.21
N THR A 47 4.02 0.75 34.25
CA THR A 47 3.04 -0.04 35.00
C THR A 47 1.70 0.01 34.29
N VAL A 48 1.27 -1.13 33.75
CA VAL A 48 -0.04 -1.35 33.16
C VAL A 48 -1.12 -1.23 34.25
N THR A 49 -1.93 -0.20 34.16
CA THR A 49 -3.21 -0.13 34.90
C THR A 49 -4.32 -0.62 33.97
N GLU A 50 -5.00 -1.69 34.35
CA GLU A 50 -6.23 -2.18 33.70
C GLU A 50 -7.34 -1.14 33.84
N GLY A 51 -7.50 -0.33 32.81
CA GLY A 51 -8.63 0.59 32.62
C GLY A 51 -9.54 0.05 31.53
N THR A 52 -10.83 -0.01 31.79
CA THR A 52 -11.90 -0.41 30.85
C THR A 52 -12.18 0.66 29.78
N GLY A 53 -11.17 0.98 28.98
CA GLY A 53 -11.23 1.77 27.76
C GLY A 53 -10.33 1.09 26.75
N GLU A 54 -10.79 0.89 25.52
CA GLU A 54 -9.96 0.36 24.45
C GLU A 54 -8.82 1.34 24.17
N GLU A 55 -7.66 1.07 24.74
CA GLU A 55 -6.46 1.88 24.52
C GLU A 55 -5.84 1.46 23.19
N TYR A 56 -5.94 2.31 22.16
CA TYR A 56 -5.22 2.11 20.92
C TYR A 56 -3.72 2.27 21.16
N SER A 57 -2.94 1.36 20.62
CA SER A 57 -1.49 1.46 20.65
C SER A 57 -1.03 2.71 19.89
N ASN A 58 0.02 3.38 20.37
CA ASN A 58 0.72 4.43 19.62
C ASN A 58 1.64 3.85 18.54
N ILE A 59 1.39 2.61 18.12
CA ILE A 59 2.13 1.89 17.09
C ILE A 59 1.14 1.54 15.98
N SER A 60 1.47 1.90 14.75
CA SER A 60 0.67 1.54 13.58
C SER A 60 0.64 0.02 13.39
N VAL A 61 -0.55 -0.53 13.21
CA VAL A 61 -0.73 -1.95 12.87
C VAL A 61 -0.32 -2.25 11.42
N LEU A 62 -0.19 -1.22 10.57
CA LEU A 62 0.23 -1.33 9.18
C LEU A 62 1.75 -1.37 9.03
N THR A 63 2.46 -0.56 9.83
CA THR A 63 3.92 -0.36 9.65
C THR A 63 4.75 -0.76 10.86
N GLY A 64 4.14 -0.98 12.04
CA GLY A 64 4.87 -1.22 13.29
C GLY A 64 5.64 0.00 13.80
N GLU A 65 5.48 1.15 13.18
CA GLU A 65 6.14 2.40 13.56
C GLU A 65 5.28 3.21 14.54
N ALA A 66 5.93 4.11 15.30
CA ALA A 66 5.21 5.02 16.18
C ALA A 66 4.30 5.96 15.36
N ILE A 67 3.09 6.17 15.87
CA ILE A 67 2.07 6.99 15.20
C ILE A 67 1.34 7.83 16.26
N GLU A 68 0.81 8.98 15.85
CA GLU A 68 0.01 9.83 16.73
C GLU A 68 -1.25 9.08 17.20
N PRO A 69 -1.64 9.20 18.49
CA PRO A 69 -2.78 8.45 19.05
C PRO A 69 -4.09 8.66 18.30
N GLU A 70 -4.32 9.86 17.77
CA GLU A 70 -5.52 10.15 16.99
C GLU A 70 -5.54 9.46 15.63
N ILE A 71 -4.34 9.30 15.01
CA ILE A 71 -4.19 8.53 13.78
C ILE A 71 -4.30 7.03 14.05
N ALA A 72 -3.79 6.56 15.21
CA ALA A 72 -3.91 5.16 15.59
C ALA A 72 -5.37 4.69 15.76
N LYS A 73 -6.28 5.59 16.14
CA LYS A 73 -7.73 5.30 16.22
C LYS A 73 -8.43 5.35 14.87
N GLN A 74 -7.84 6.06 13.91
CA GLN A 74 -8.45 6.33 12.63
C GLN A 74 -8.44 5.10 11.74
N ARG A 75 -9.59 4.81 11.13
CA ARG A 75 -9.66 3.81 10.06
C ARG A 75 -8.82 4.25 8.86
N PRO A 76 -8.04 3.34 8.28
CA PRO A 76 -7.35 3.63 7.03
C PRO A 76 -8.36 3.77 5.88
N ILE A 77 -7.93 4.34 4.80
CA ILE A 77 -8.62 4.25 3.51
C ILE A 77 -7.93 3.21 2.63
N ALA A 78 -8.72 2.47 1.86
CA ALA A 78 -8.24 1.58 0.79
C ALA A 78 -8.55 2.23 -0.55
N VAL A 79 -7.54 2.69 -1.27
CA VAL A 79 -7.69 3.47 -2.50
C VAL A 79 -7.30 2.63 -3.72
N MET A 80 -8.18 2.58 -4.73
CA MET A 80 -7.92 1.86 -5.97
C MET A 80 -7.18 2.75 -6.97
N TYR A 81 -5.95 2.38 -7.32
CA TYR A 81 -5.11 3.08 -8.29
C TYR A 81 -5.04 2.35 -9.63
N PRO A 82 -5.16 3.07 -10.78
CA PRO A 82 -4.87 2.49 -12.08
C PRO A 82 -3.37 2.27 -12.26
N ILE A 83 -3.04 1.39 -13.18
CA ILE A 83 -1.65 1.16 -13.56
C ILE A 83 -1.33 1.67 -14.97
N ASP A 84 -2.33 2.11 -15.71
CA ASP A 84 -2.14 2.61 -17.06
C ASP A 84 -1.00 3.64 -17.13
N LYS A 85 -0.14 3.53 -18.14
CA LYS A 85 0.98 4.46 -18.33
C LYS A 85 0.51 5.92 -18.42
N ALA A 86 -0.66 6.15 -19.04
CA ALA A 86 -1.28 7.46 -19.14
C ALA A 86 -1.85 8.00 -17.81
N ALA A 87 -1.94 7.16 -16.78
CA ALA A 87 -2.40 7.54 -15.46
C ALA A 87 -1.26 7.92 -14.49
N GLN A 88 -0.04 7.75 -14.92
CA GLN A 88 1.15 8.04 -14.11
C GLN A 88 1.62 9.50 -14.31
N PRO A 89 2.26 10.14 -13.30
CA PRO A 89 2.31 9.70 -11.90
C PRO A 89 1.00 9.97 -11.15
N GLN A 90 0.84 9.33 -9.97
CA GLN A 90 -0.38 9.43 -9.14
C GLN A 90 -0.10 10.15 -7.83
N TYR A 91 -1.14 10.66 -7.19
CA TYR A 91 -1.08 11.42 -5.94
C TYR A 91 -1.41 10.55 -4.73
N GLY A 92 -0.71 10.75 -3.63
CA GLY A 92 -0.93 10.08 -2.35
C GLY A 92 -0.20 8.74 -2.23
N LEU A 93 0.65 8.39 -3.20
CA LEU A 93 1.42 7.14 -3.18
C LEU A 93 2.48 7.11 -2.08
N SER A 94 3.12 8.25 -1.79
CA SER A 94 4.13 8.34 -0.72
C SER A 94 3.54 8.12 0.68
N ASN A 95 2.22 8.23 0.84
CA ASN A 95 1.53 8.00 2.11
C ASN A 95 0.96 6.58 2.25
N VAL A 96 1.13 5.73 1.24
CA VAL A 96 0.66 4.34 1.33
C VAL A 96 1.54 3.57 2.31
N ASP A 97 0.91 2.87 3.25
CA ASP A 97 1.55 2.02 4.26
C ASP A 97 1.68 0.58 3.78
N VAL A 98 0.59 0.03 3.23
CA VAL A 98 0.55 -1.30 2.60
C VAL A 98 0.03 -1.15 1.18
N PHE A 99 0.77 -1.68 0.22
CA PHE A 99 0.47 -1.54 -1.20
C PHE A 99 0.27 -2.89 -1.87
N TYR A 100 -0.91 -3.11 -2.39
CA TYR A 100 -1.24 -4.33 -3.11
C TYR A 100 -1.14 -4.13 -4.62
N GLU A 101 -0.66 -5.15 -5.32
CA GLU A 101 -0.80 -5.27 -6.77
C GLU A 101 -1.28 -6.66 -7.14
N MET A 102 -2.37 -6.74 -7.90
CA MET A 102 -3.03 -7.99 -8.27
C MET A 102 -3.40 -7.99 -9.75
N PRO A 103 -3.56 -9.18 -10.37
CA PRO A 103 -4.01 -9.29 -11.75
C PRO A 103 -5.37 -8.63 -11.96
N GLU A 104 -5.57 -8.12 -13.16
CA GLU A 104 -6.83 -7.61 -13.70
C GLU A 104 -7.06 -8.19 -15.09
N GLU A 105 -8.15 -7.82 -15.74
CA GLU A 105 -8.48 -8.24 -17.10
C GLU A 105 -7.40 -7.80 -18.10
N GLY A 106 -7.25 -8.54 -19.19
CA GLY A 106 -6.34 -8.18 -20.28
C GLY A 106 -4.85 -8.31 -19.95
N ASN A 107 -4.49 -9.19 -19.02
CA ASN A 107 -3.10 -9.34 -18.52
C ASN A 107 -2.52 -8.06 -17.88
N MET A 108 -3.40 -7.16 -17.49
CA MET A 108 -3.07 -5.97 -16.71
C MET A 108 -2.98 -6.33 -15.22
N SER A 109 -2.44 -5.44 -14.43
CA SER A 109 -2.60 -5.44 -12.97
C SER A 109 -3.42 -4.23 -12.52
N ARG A 110 -3.78 -4.20 -11.25
CA ARG A 110 -4.42 -3.08 -10.55
C ARG A 110 -3.76 -2.94 -9.20
N GLN A 111 -3.73 -1.72 -8.68
CA GLN A 111 -3.10 -1.44 -7.39
C GLN A 111 -4.11 -0.93 -6.39
N MET A 112 -3.88 -1.25 -5.11
CA MET A 112 -4.64 -0.73 -3.99
C MET A 112 -3.68 -0.26 -2.90
N GLY A 113 -3.83 0.97 -2.46
CA GLY A 113 -3.06 1.53 -1.34
C GLY A 113 -3.90 1.58 -0.08
N ILE A 114 -3.37 1.04 1.03
CA ILE A 114 -3.92 1.22 2.37
C ILE A 114 -3.17 2.37 3.02
N ILE A 115 -3.89 3.42 3.40
CA ILE A 115 -3.32 4.67 3.94
C ILE A 115 -3.97 4.96 5.28
N GLN A 116 -3.21 4.95 6.36
CA GLN A 116 -3.71 5.26 7.70
C GLN A 116 -3.71 6.76 7.96
N ASP A 117 -2.60 7.44 7.70
CA ASP A 117 -2.51 8.91 7.86
C ASP A 117 -2.91 9.64 6.58
N TRP A 118 -4.22 9.68 6.31
CA TRP A 118 -4.77 10.35 5.13
C TRP A 118 -5.35 11.74 5.41
N GLN A 119 -5.47 12.19 6.69
CA GLN A 119 -6.21 13.39 7.09
C GLN A 119 -5.72 14.70 6.46
N ASN A 120 -4.48 14.76 6.03
CA ASN A 120 -3.86 15.98 5.50
C ASN A 120 -3.61 15.94 3.99
N LEU A 121 -4.00 14.83 3.32
CA LEU A 121 -3.76 14.65 1.90
C LEU A 121 -4.61 15.60 1.06
N LYS A 122 -3.94 16.45 0.28
CA LYS A 122 -4.58 17.48 -0.55
C LYS A 122 -5.08 16.94 -1.89
N ARG A 123 -4.59 15.78 -2.30
CA ARG A 123 -5.03 15.07 -3.49
C ARG A 123 -4.65 13.60 -3.38
N ILE A 124 -5.57 12.73 -3.77
CA ILE A 124 -5.40 11.27 -3.82
C ILE A 124 -5.94 10.79 -5.17
N GLY A 125 -5.22 9.95 -5.84
CA GLY A 125 -5.63 9.37 -7.12
C GLY A 125 -4.66 9.69 -8.26
N ASN A 126 -5.06 9.44 -9.47
CA ASN A 126 -6.40 9.12 -9.98
C ASN A 126 -6.93 7.77 -9.45
N ILE A 127 -8.24 7.65 -9.36
CA ILE A 127 -8.93 6.52 -8.71
C ILE A 127 -9.68 5.71 -9.77
N ARG A 128 -9.67 4.36 -9.63
CA ARG A 128 -10.22 3.43 -10.62
C ARG A 128 -11.10 2.35 -9.99
N SER A 129 -11.58 1.46 -10.86
CA SER A 129 -12.53 0.41 -10.53
C SER A 129 -11.94 -0.66 -9.62
N ILE A 130 -12.76 -1.18 -8.72
CA ILE A 130 -12.44 -2.29 -7.83
C ILE A 130 -12.85 -3.64 -8.42
N ARG A 131 -12.27 -4.72 -7.89
CA ARG A 131 -12.69 -6.11 -8.08
C ARG A 131 -12.94 -6.76 -6.74
N SER A 132 -13.74 -7.81 -6.67
CA SER A 132 -14.12 -8.45 -5.40
C SER A 132 -12.92 -8.93 -4.58
N TYR A 133 -11.89 -9.46 -5.20
CA TYR A 133 -10.71 -9.94 -4.49
C TYR A 133 -9.89 -8.81 -3.83
N PHE A 134 -9.92 -7.58 -4.34
CA PHE A 134 -9.37 -6.42 -3.63
C PHE A 134 -10.17 -6.08 -2.37
N VAL A 135 -11.48 -6.31 -2.39
CA VAL A 135 -12.30 -6.09 -1.19
C VAL A 135 -11.88 -7.04 -0.08
N TYR A 136 -11.70 -8.34 -0.39
CA TYR A 136 -11.27 -9.32 0.62
C TYR A 136 -9.93 -8.97 1.25
N GLU A 137 -8.93 -8.51 0.47
CA GLU A 137 -7.65 -8.04 1.02
C GLU A 137 -7.81 -6.74 1.82
N ALA A 138 -8.68 -5.83 1.37
CA ALA A 138 -8.92 -4.58 2.07
C ALA A 138 -9.55 -4.80 3.45
N LEU A 139 -10.53 -5.71 3.56
CA LEU A 139 -11.29 -5.93 4.79
C LEU A 139 -10.42 -6.27 6.01
N GLU A 140 -9.25 -6.87 5.80
CA GLU A 140 -8.29 -7.18 6.87
C GLU A 140 -7.85 -5.96 7.68
N TRP A 141 -7.97 -4.76 7.10
CA TRP A 141 -7.52 -3.49 7.67
C TRP A 141 -8.67 -2.65 8.26
N ASP A 142 -9.91 -3.14 8.20
CA ASP A 142 -11.12 -2.37 8.55
C ASP A 142 -11.19 -1.01 7.85
N PRO A 143 -10.97 -0.91 6.51
CA PRO A 143 -10.84 0.36 5.84
C PRO A 143 -12.18 0.99 5.47
N ILE A 144 -12.11 2.25 5.03
CA ILE A 144 -13.13 2.85 4.16
C ILE A 144 -12.62 2.69 2.72
N ILE A 145 -13.34 1.96 1.88
CA ILE A 145 -12.91 1.64 0.52
C ILE A 145 -13.28 2.78 -0.42
N ILE A 146 -12.29 3.32 -1.14
CA ILE A 146 -12.45 4.43 -2.09
C ILE A 146 -12.18 3.91 -3.50
N HIS A 147 -13.20 3.85 -4.35
CA HIS A 147 -13.09 3.32 -5.69
C HIS A 147 -13.97 4.06 -6.70
N TYR A 148 -13.74 3.85 -7.99
CA TYR A 148 -14.49 4.49 -9.05
C TYR A 148 -15.09 3.42 -9.99
N GLY A 149 -16.23 2.84 -9.59
CA GLY A 149 -16.90 1.75 -10.31
C GLY A 149 -16.32 0.37 -10.03
N GLY A 150 -16.82 -0.59 -10.77
CA GLY A 150 -16.46 -2.01 -10.73
C GLY A 150 -17.38 -2.82 -11.63
N PRO A 151 -17.07 -4.09 -11.92
CA PRO A 151 -17.97 -4.99 -12.63
C PRO A 151 -19.12 -5.38 -11.71
N ILE A 152 -20.33 -4.85 -11.96
CA ILE A 152 -21.49 -4.98 -11.08
C ILE A 152 -21.76 -6.45 -10.75
N ASP A 153 -21.86 -7.32 -11.75
CA ASP A 153 -22.22 -8.73 -11.59
C ASP A 153 -21.26 -9.53 -10.70
N TYR A 154 -20.05 -9.01 -10.47
CA TYR A 154 -18.98 -9.72 -9.74
C TYR A 154 -18.54 -9.05 -8.45
N THR A 155 -19.06 -7.85 -8.16
CA THR A 155 -18.66 -7.09 -6.96
C THR A 155 -19.86 -6.69 -6.10
N ILE A 156 -21.09 -6.78 -6.63
CA ILE A 156 -22.29 -6.31 -5.91
C ILE A 156 -22.47 -7.03 -4.58
N ASP A 157 -22.34 -8.35 -4.56
CA ASP A 157 -22.61 -9.16 -3.38
C ASP A 157 -21.73 -8.78 -2.19
N ILE A 158 -20.46 -8.44 -2.45
CA ILE A 158 -19.54 -8.06 -1.38
C ILE A 158 -19.62 -6.58 -1.04
N LEU A 159 -19.75 -5.67 -2.03
CA LEU A 159 -19.78 -4.23 -1.79
C LEU A 159 -21.09 -3.72 -1.17
N THR A 160 -22.18 -4.50 -1.26
CA THR A 160 -23.47 -4.13 -0.66
C THR A 160 -23.71 -4.77 0.71
N ARG A 161 -22.74 -5.50 1.24
CA ARG A 161 -22.81 -6.02 2.61
C ARG A 161 -22.84 -4.86 3.61
N GLU A 162 -23.65 -5.00 4.65
CA GLU A 162 -23.80 -3.97 5.71
C GLU A 162 -22.50 -3.69 6.49
N ASP A 163 -21.59 -4.65 6.48
CA ASP A 163 -20.29 -4.53 7.15
C ASP A 163 -19.18 -3.93 6.25
N VAL A 164 -19.46 -3.68 4.97
CA VAL A 164 -18.48 -3.13 4.00
C VAL A 164 -18.74 -1.66 3.72
N ASP A 165 -17.94 -0.80 4.33
CA ASP A 165 -18.01 0.64 4.10
C ASP A 165 -17.22 1.01 2.84
N ASN A 166 -17.95 1.41 1.77
CA ASN A 166 -17.34 1.83 0.51
C ASN A 166 -17.93 3.13 -0.04
N ILE A 167 -17.14 3.88 -0.77
CA ILE A 167 -17.51 5.11 -1.46
C ILE A 167 -17.18 4.94 -2.95
N ASN A 168 -18.23 4.96 -3.79
CA ASN A 168 -18.13 4.66 -5.22
C ASN A 168 -18.38 5.90 -6.08
N GLY A 169 -17.35 6.39 -6.77
CA GLY A 169 -17.42 7.58 -7.62
C GLY A 169 -18.34 7.49 -8.84
N VAL A 170 -18.75 6.27 -9.23
CA VAL A 170 -19.78 6.09 -10.28
C VAL A 170 -21.19 6.20 -9.70
N GLY A 171 -21.34 5.88 -8.42
CA GLY A 171 -22.66 5.71 -7.81
C GLY A 171 -23.37 4.43 -8.27
N GLY A 172 -24.67 4.36 -8.03
CA GLY A 172 -25.49 3.21 -8.46
C GLY A 172 -25.40 2.01 -7.51
N PRO A 173 -25.57 0.77 -8.02
CA PRO A 173 -25.76 -0.39 -7.16
C PRO A 173 -24.54 -0.78 -6.33
N LEU A 174 -23.35 -0.33 -6.69
CA LEU A 174 -22.10 -0.63 -5.96
C LEU A 174 -21.77 0.39 -4.87
N GLY A 175 -22.69 1.27 -4.50
CA GLY A 175 -22.49 2.32 -3.49
C GLY A 175 -22.63 3.72 -4.07
N SER A 176 -22.67 4.72 -3.19
CA SER A 176 -22.83 6.13 -3.54
C SER A 176 -21.52 6.89 -3.44
N ASP A 177 -21.42 8.03 -4.13
CA ASP A 177 -20.23 8.87 -4.14
C ASP A 177 -20.21 9.88 -2.97
N TYR A 178 -21.37 10.20 -2.42
CA TYR A 178 -21.55 11.16 -1.33
C TYR A 178 -20.87 12.52 -1.56
N GLY A 179 -20.48 12.84 -2.81
CA GLY A 179 -19.69 14.02 -3.16
C GLY A 179 -18.20 13.88 -2.80
N CYS A 180 -17.68 12.66 -2.74
CA CYS A 180 -16.29 12.39 -2.41
C CYS A 180 -15.31 12.76 -3.54
N PHE A 181 -15.75 12.73 -4.79
CA PHE A 181 -14.86 12.82 -5.92
C PHE A 181 -15.02 14.13 -6.70
N TYR A 182 -13.91 14.56 -7.28
CA TYR A 182 -13.89 15.62 -8.28
C TYR A 182 -13.06 15.19 -9.50
N ARG A 183 -13.30 15.88 -10.61
CA ARG A 183 -12.56 15.63 -11.85
C ARG A 183 -11.57 16.76 -12.10
N VAL A 184 -10.33 16.39 -12.37
CA VAL A 184 -9.33 17.34 -12.87
C VAL A 184 -9.24 17.15 -14.38
N PRO A 185 -9.60 18.18 -15.18
CA PRO A 185 -9.38 18.15 -16.62
C PRO A 185 -7.90 17.87 -16.86
N ALA A 186 -7.61 16.76 -17.48
CA ALA A 186 -6.25 16.32 -17.69
C ALA A 186 -5.95 16.21 -19.18
N TRP A 187 -4.68 16.24 -19.47
CA TRP A 187 -4.01 15.80 -20.66
C TRP A 187 -4.30 14.32 -21.03
N SER A 188 -4.94 13.59 -20.11
CA SER A 188 -5.20 12.16 -20.18
C SER A 188 -6.66 11.85 -20.56
N ARG A 189 -6.97 10.56 -20.74
CA ARG A 189 -8.32 10.06 -20.97
C ARG A 189 -9.21 10.37 -19.76
N SER A 190 -10.51 10.59 -20.01
CA SER A 190 -11.49 10.96 -18.96
C SER A 190 -11.53 10.00 -17.79
N GLU A 191 -11.23 8.72 -18.01
CA GLU A 191 -11.17 7.67 -17.00
C GLU A 191 -10.04 7.85 -15.98
N HIS A 192 -9.02 8.66 -16.25
CA HIS A 192 -7.88 8.93 -15.37
C HIS A 192 -7.99 10.30 -14.67
N THR A 193 -9.17 10.91 -14.63
CA THR A 193 -9.36 12.28 -14.11
C THR A 193 -10.09 12.33 -12.77
N ALA A 194 -10.43 11.19 -12.17
CA ALA A 194 -11.12 11.13 -10.88
C ALA A 194 -10.12 11.19 -9.72
N TYR A 195 -10.32 12.15 -8.81
CA TYR A 195 -9.51 12.38 -7.63
C TYR A 195 -10.40 12.62 -6.42
N THR A 196 -9.81 12.50 -5.24
CA THR A 196 -10.36 12.93 -3.96
C THR A 196 -9.28 13.61 -3.12
N ASP A 197 -9.62 14.02 -1.91
CA ASP A 197 -8.74 14.51 -0.87
C ASP A 197 -9.33 14.25 0.52
N ALA A 198 -8.56 14.54 1.55
CA ALA A 198 -8.97 14.30 2.94
C ALA A 198 -10.30 14.98 3.31
N GLU A 199 -10.56 16.19 2.81
CA GLU A 199 -11.77 16.91 3.14
C GLU A 199 -13.01 16.29 2.48
N HIS A 200 -12.91 15.95 1.19
CA HIS A 200 -13.99 15.26 0.48
C HIS A 200 -14.30 13.91 1.10
N ILE A 201 -13.26 13.14 1.51
CA ILE A 201 -13.44 11.85 2.20
C ILE A 201 -14.17 12.06 3.53
N ARG A 202 -13.75 13.00 4.40
CA ARG A 202 -14.43 13.26 5.68
C ARG A 202 -15.89 13.62 5.49
N GLN A 203 -16.20 14.48 4.52
CA GLN A 203 -17.58 14.87 4.21
C GLN A 203 -18.41 13.70 3.71
N ALA A 204 -17.85 12.87 2.84
CA ALA A 204 -18.52 11.70 2.30
C ALA A 204 -18.78 10.65 3.40
N VAL A 205 -17.81 10.35 4.24
CA VAL A 205 -17.93 9.45 5.39
C VAL A 205 -19.04 9.92 6.35
N LYS A 206 -19.07 11.23 6.65
CA LYS A 206 -20.14 11.81 7.47
C LYS A 206 -21.52 11.66 6.82
N LYS A 207 -21.66 11.90 5.52
CA LYS A 207 -22.94 11.75 4.79
C LYS A 207 -23.36 10.29 4.68
N ALA A 208 -22.40 9.36 4.56
CA ALA A 208 -22.65 7.93 4.52
C ALA A 208 -23.03 7.35 5.90
N GLY A 209 -22.72 8.06 6.98
CA GLY A 209 -22.90 7.56 8.35
C GLY A 209 -21.86 6.55 8.79
N PHE A 210 -20.70 6.48 8.09
CA PHE A 210 -19.62 5.57 8.44
C PHE A 210 -18.81 6.09 9.63
N SER A 211 -18.21 5.16 10.41
CA SER A 211 -17.28 5.52 11.47
C SER A 211 -15.93 5.94 10.89
N LEU A 212 -15.35 7.01 11.43
CA LEU A 212 -13.96 7.39 11.18
C LEU A 212 -12.97 6.62 12.07
N GLU A 213 -13.44 6.09 13.19
CA GLU A 213 -12.64 5.28 14.09
C GLU A 213 -12.83 3.79 13.79
N HIS A 214 -11.80 2.99 14.08
CA HIS A 214 -11.85 1.55 13.93
C HIS A 214 -13.08 0.92 14.58
N ARG A 215 -13.67 -0.04 13.88
CA ARG A 215 -14.86 -0.75 14.34
C ARG A 215 -14.44 -1.98 15.14
N ARG A 216 -14.85 -2.03 16.41
CA ARG A 216 -14.43 -3.04 17.40
C ARG A 216 -14.44 -4.48 16.89
N ASN A 217 -15.44 -4.84 16.09
CA ASN A 217 -15.63 -6.22 15.62
C ASN A 217 -14.79 -6.57 14.41
N TYR A 218 -14.15 -5.59 13.77
CA TYR A 218 -13.44 -5.72 12.49
C TYR A 218 -11.98 -5.32 12.58
N TYR A 219 -11.60 -4.57 13.60
CA TYR A 219 -10.24 -4.09 13.77
C TYR A 219 -9.32 -5.18 14.34
N ASN A 220 -8.28 -5.50 13.60
CA ASN A 220 -7.23 -6.42 14.03
C ASN A 220 -6.11 -5.62 14.71
N LYS A 221 -6.04 -5.67 16.04
CA LYS A 221 -4.98 -5.00 16.82
C LYS A 221 -3.58 -5.54 16.50
N LYS A 222 -3.49 -6.73 15.94
CA LYS A 222 -2.27 -7.39 15.50
C LYS A 222 -2.51 -8.01 14.12
N HIS A 223 -2.17 -7.29 13.07
CA HIS A 223 -2.20 -7.82 11.71
C HIS A 223 -0.86 -8.51 11.38
N PHE A 224 0.25 -7.77 11.49
CA PHE A 224 1.59 -8.32 11.36
C PHE A 224 2.26 -8.53 12.72
N THR A 225 3.16 -9.51 12.80
CA THR A 225 4.12 -9.61 13.89
C THR A 225 5.40 -8.89 13.47
N PHE A 226 5.64 -7.72 14.06
CA PHE A 226 6.83 -6.93 13.74
C PHE A 226 8.06 -7.40 14.49
N ALA A 227 9.20 -7.43 13.80
CA ALA A 227 10.48 -7.82 14.37
C ALA A 227 10.98 -6.75 15.35
N LYS A 228 11.38 -7.18 16.55
CA LYS A 228 11.98 -6.28 17.57
C LYS A 228 13.36 -5.76 17.16
N LYS A 229 14.05 -6.48 16.30
CA LYS A 229 15.33 -6.11 15.68
C LYS A 229 15.20 -6.36 14.19
N ARG A 230 15.91 -5.58 13.37
CA ARG A 230 15.88 -5.73 11.92
C ARG A 230 16.09 -7.18 11.53
N ASN A 231 15.08 -7.75 10.85
CA ASN A 231 15.11 -9.12 10.33
C ASN A 231 15.84 -9.11 8.98
N THR A 232 17.04 -9.69 8.92
CA THR A 232 17.86 -9.74 7.71
C THR A 232 17.69 -11.04 6.94
N LEU A 233 16.89 -11.97 7.44
CA LEU A 233 16.70 -13.35 6.94
C LEU A 233 17.96 -14.22 6.94
N GLU A 234 19.07 -13.76 7.50
CA GLU A 234 20.33 -14.54 7.58
C GLU A 234 20.22 -15.77 8.47
N GLN A 235 19.26 -15.77 9.40
CA GLN A 235 18.98 -16.92 10.26
C GLN A 235 18.33 -18.11 9.52
N TYR A 236 17.82 -17.89 8.32
CA TYR A 236 17.25 -18.94 7.46
C TYR A 236 18.33 -19.47 6.52
N SER A 237 18.67 -20.77 6.67
CA SER A 237 19.74 -21.41 5.88
C SER A 237 19.40 -21.53 4.39
N ASP A 238 18.12 -21.52 4.07
CA ASP A 238 17.53 -21.58 2.72
C ASP A 238 17.27 -20.21 2.11
N SER A 239 17.53 -19.13 2.85
CA SER A 239 17.35 -17.77 2.30
C SER A 239 18.31 -17.51 1.14
N VAL A 240 17.77 -16.93 0.08
CA VAL A 240 18.51 -16.62 -1.16
C VAL A 240 18.63 -15.12 -1.37
N SER A 241 19.60 -14.70 -2.21
CA SER A 241 19.70 -13.32 -2.67
C SER A 241 18.44 -12.91 -3.42
N ALA A 242 18.00 -11.65 -3.19
CA ALA A 242 16.87 -11.01 -3.85
C ALA A 242 17.12 -9.52 -4.03
N GLN A 243 18.04 -9.17 -4.93
CA GLN A 243 18.36 -7.78 -5.23
C GLN A 243 17.34 -7.16 -6.18
N GLU A 244 16.77 -7.96 -7.07
CA GLU A 244 15.72 -7.57 -8.00
C GLU A 244 14.62 -8.63 -8.00
N VAL A 245 13.36 -8.19 -7.88
CA VAL A 245 12.17 -9.03 -8.02
C VAL A 245 11.37 -8.50 -9.19
N ASP A 246 11.38 -9.22 -10.30
CA ASP A 246 10.66 -8.84 -11.53
C ASP A 246 9.40 -9.67 -11.69
N MET A 247 8.26 -8.98 -11.67
CA MET A 247 6.92 -9.56 -11.73
C MET A 247 6.38 -9.66 -13.18
N LYS A 248 7.22 -9.49 -14.19
CA LYS A 248 6.80 -9.54 -15.61
C LYS A 248 6.10 -10.84 -15.99
N GLY A 249 6.45 -11.96 -15.34
CA GLY A 249 5.77 -13.24 -15.56
C GLY A 249 4.33 -13.24 -15.10
N SER A 250 4.01 -12.50 -14.06
CA SER A 250 2.65 -12.33 -13.51
C SER A 250 1.94 -11.10 -14.08
N PHE A 251 2.69 -10.02 -14.35
CA PHE A 251 2.17 -8.74 -14.84
C PHE A 251 2.88 -8.31 -16.14
N PRO A 252 2.63 -9.01 -17.27
CA PRO A 252 3.42 -8.82 -18.49
C PRO A 252 3.24 -7.44 -19.13
N VAL A 253 2.12 -6.77 -18.90
CA VAL A 253 1.86 -5.44 -19.48
C VAL A 253 2.56 -4.36 -18.66
N THR A 254 2.40 -4.37 -17.34
CA THR A 254 2.97 -3.35 -16.45
C THR A 254 4.45 -3.55 -16.19
N GLN A 255 4.95 -4.77 -16.37
CA GLN A 255 6.35 -5.11 -16.09
C GLN A 255 6.79 -4.58 -14.72
N SER A 256 5.93 -4.81 -13.73
CA SER A 256 6.14 -4.36 -12.35
C SER A 256 7.36 -5.03 -11.76
N ALA A 257 8.20 -4.28 -11.06
CA ALA A 257 9.37 -4.83 -10.37
C ALA A 257 9.68 -4.02 -9.11
N VAL A 258 10.50 -4.60 -8.23
CA VAL A 258 11.10 -3.91 -7.10
C VAL A 258 12.60 -4.21 -7.07
N VAL A 259 13.41 -3.17 -6.82
CA VAL A 259 14.87 -3.24 -6.80
C VAL A 259 15.38 -2.82 -5.43
N TYR A 260 16.22 -3.65 -4.83
CA TYR A 260 16.80 -3.41 -3.53
C TYR A 260 17.89 -2.34 -3.57
N ASN A 261 17.78 -1.36 -2.69
CA ASN A 261 18.83 -0.40 -2.43
C ASN A 261 19.52 -0.74 -1.10
N LYS A 262 20.78 -1.11 -1.18
CA LYS A 262 21.59 -1.51 -0.02
C LYS A 262 21.89 -0.35 0.94
N GLU A 263 21.83 0.90 0.47
CA GLU A 263 22.18 2.07 1.27
C GLU A 263 21.14 2.34 2.37
N ASP A 264 19.85 2.18 2.05
CA ASP A 264 18.73 2.38 2.98
C ASP A 264 17.97 1.10 3.33
N GLY A 265 18.28 0.01 2.63
CA GLY A 265 17.70 -1.31 2.88
C GLY A 265 16.26 -1.46 2.39
N LYS A 266 15.82 -0.67 1.41
CA LYS A 266 14.47 -0.67 0.86
C LYS A 266 14.41 -1.19 -0.57
N TYR A 267 13.21 -1.61 -0.97
CA TYR A 267 12.89 -2.03 -2.33
C TYR A 267 12.15 -0.91 -3.06
N TYR A 268 12.72 -0.42 -4.14
CA TYR A 268 12.20 0.66 -4.96
C TYR A 268 11.37 0.13 -6.11
N LYS A 269 10.11 0.59 -6.19
CA LYS A 269 9.14 0.10 -7.16
C LYS A 269 9.30 0.75 -8.54
N THR A 270 9.16 -0.09 -9.57
CA THR A 270 9.10 0.35 -10.98
C THR A 270 7.84 -0.17 -11.66
N LEU A 271 7.36 0.56 -12.67
CA LEU A 271 6.34 0.16 -13.61
C LEU A 271 6.82 0.50 -15.02
N TYR A 272 6.62 -0.40 -15.97
CA TYR A 272 7.04 -0.20 -17.38
C TYR A 272 8.54 0.12 -17.52
N GLY A 273 9.36 -0.37 -16.60
CA GLY A 273 10.78 -0.09 -16.54
C GLY A 273 11.16 1.30 -15.99
N GLU A 274 10.19 2.11 -15.54
CA GLU A 274 10.38 3.45 -15.00
C GLU A 274 10.03 3.50 -13.50
N PRO A 275 10.63 4.40 -12.71
CA PRO A 275 10.28 4.60 -11.30
C PRO A 275 8.79 4.93 -11.13
N GLN A 276 8.10 4.24 -10.21
CA GLN A 276 6.76 4.63 -9.80
C GLN A 276 6.84 5.67 -8.70
N CYS A 277 6.49 6.92 -9.02
CA CYS A 277 6.65 8.07 -8.12
C CYS A 277 5.29 8.67 -7.72
N ASP A 278 5.26 9.29 -6.55
CA ASP A 278 4.16 10.16 -6.13
C ASP A 278 4.22 11.49 -6.87
N ALA A 279 3.10 11.93 -7.43
CA ALA A 279 3.02 13.16 -8.20
C ALA A 279 3.15 14.44 -7.36
N ALA A 280 2.89 14.38 -6.04
CA ALA A 280 2.98 15.53 -5.16
C ALA A 280 4.40 15.75 -4.63
N THR A 281 5.12 14.66 -4.32
CA THR A 281 6.45 14.72 -3.68
C THR A 281 7.59 14.45 -4.65
N GLY A 282 7.32 13.76 -5.76
CA GLY A 282 8.33 13.25 -6.68
C GLY A 282 9.08 12.02 -6.14
N GLU A 283 8.78 11.57 -4.94
CA GLU A 283 9.43 10.42 -4.31
C GLU A 283 9.01 9.11 -4.98
N GLN A 284 9.99 8.27 -5.26
CA GLN A 284 9.74 6.91 -5.73
C GLN A 284 9.22 6.05 -4.57
N MET A 285 8.22 5.23 -4.84
CA MET A 285 7.72 4.27 -3.87
C MET A 285 8.81 3.31 -3.42
N ALA A 286 8.97 3.17 -2.10
CA ALA A 286 9.96 2.31 -1.48
C ALA A 286 9.36 1.55 -0.30
N PHE A 287 9.75 0.28 -0.15
CA PHE A 287 9.18 -0.65 0.83
C PHE A 287 10.28 -1.36 1.63
N ASP A 288 10.04 -1.54 2.91
CA ASP A 288 10.91 -2.31 3.81
C ASP A 288 10.67 -3.82 3.66
N ASN A 289 9.45 -4.18 3.29
CA ASN A 289 9.00 -5.56 3.13
C ASN A 289 8.34 -5.76 1.77
N VAL A 290 8.58 -6.92 1.17
CA VAL A 290 7.84 -7.39 0.01
C VAL A 290 7.31 -8.79 0.32
N LEU A 291 6.00 -8.97 0.18
CA LEU A 291 5.32 -10.25 0.30
C LEU A 291 4.79 -10.67 -1.08
N ILE A 292 4.91 -11.93 -1.40
CA ILE A 292 4.29 -12.51 -2.58
C ILE A 292 3.33 -13.59 -2.09
N GLN A 293 2.06 -13.43 -2.46
CA GLN A 293 0.97 -14.34 -2.12
C GLN A 293 0.48 -15.03 -3.39
N ARG A 294 0.64 -16.35 -3.48
CA ARG A 294 0.10 -17.15 -4.58
C ARG A 294 -1.32 -17.59 -4.26
N VAL A 295 -2.23 -17.35 -5.20
CA VAL A 295 -3.66 -17.57 -5.02
C VAL A 295 -4.20 -18.36 -6.20
N HIS A 296 -5.06 -19.34 -5.94
CA HIS A 296 -5.79 -19.99 -7.01
C HIS A 296 -6.70 -18.97 -7.71
N ALA A 297 -6.59 -18.92 -9.03
CA ALA A 297 -7.36 -18.00 -9.85
C ALA A 297 -7.98 -18.72 -11.06
N GLU A 298 -9.25 -18.40 -11.32
CA GLU A 298 -10.01 -18.97 -12.41
C GLU A 298 -10.86 -17.88 -13.11
N PRO A 299 -11.21 -18.02 -14.38
CA PRO A 299 -12.21 -17.17 -15.01
C PRO A 299 -13.55 -17.26 -14.27
N ARG A 300 -14.22 -16.13 -14.06
CA ARG A 300 -15.57 -16.08 -13.45
C ARG A 300 -16.60 -16.88 -14.24
N VAL A 301 -16.47 -16.82 -15.56
CA VAL A 301 -17.27 -17.55 -16.52
C VAL A 301 -16.33 -18.03 -17.62
N GLU A 302 -16.56 -19.21 -18.16
CA GLU A 302 -15.76 -19.75 -19.26
C GLU A 302 -15.64 -18.74 -20.42
N GLY A 303 -14.41 -18.48 -20.85
CA GLY A 303 -14.10 -17.49 -21.88
C GLY A 303 -14.12 -16.04 -21.44
N SER A 304 -14.42 -15.76 -20.17
CA SER A 304 -14.36 -14.40 -19.60
C SER A 304 -12.93 -14.03 -19.20
N SER A 305 -12.58 -12.75 -19.36
CA SER A 305 -11.35 -12.21 -18.80
C SER A 305 -11.49 -11.82 -17.32
N TYR A 306 -12.70 -11.77 -16.76
CA TYR A 306 -12.91 -11.49 -15.35
C TYR A 306 -12.48 -12.67 -14.48
N LEU A 307 -11.66 -12.37 -13.48
CA LEU A 307 -11.07 -13.37 -12.59
C LEU A 307 -11.89 -13.53 -11.30
N ARG A 308 -11.93 -14.75 -10.80
CA ARG A 308 -12.14 -15.08 -9.41
C ARG A 308 -10.81 -15.51 -8.83
N MET A 309 -10.31 -14.76 -7.84
CA MET A 309 -9.15 -15.13 -7.03
C MET A 309 -9.64 -15.58 -5.66
N ARG A 310 -9.15 -16.72 -5.20
CA ARG A 310 -9.61 -17.39 -3.98
C ARG A 310 -8.89 -16.86 -2.75
N ILE A 311 -8.99 -15.53 -2.52
CA ILE A 311 -8.38 -14.84 -1.37
C ILE A 311 -8.98 -15.32 -0.05
N GLU A 312 -10.27 -15.66 -0.07
CA GLU A 312 -11.05 -16.11 1.09
C GLU A 312 -10.75 -17.56 1.50
N GLU A 313 -10.01 -18.31 0.67
CA GLU A 313 -9.63 -19.69 0.95
C GLU A 313 -8.22 -19.72 1.54
N ASP A 314 -7.93 -20.71 2.37
CA ASP A 314 -6.59 -20.91 2.91
C ASP A 314 -5.60 -21.13 1.77
N GLY A 315 -4.57 -20.34 1.82
CA GLY A 315 -3.57 -20.28 0.78
C GLY A 315 -2.49 -21.32 0.94
N LYS A 316 -1.49 -21.14 0.12
CA LYS A 316 -0.45 -22.08 -0.12
C LYS A 316 0.89 -21.38 -0.07
N ASP A 317 1.54 -21.31 -1.19
CA ASP A 317 2.89 -20.79 -1.28
C ASP A 317 2.90 -19.25 -1.33
N GLY A 318 3.96 -18.71 -0.82
CA GLY A 318 4.28 -17.30 -0.86
C GLY A 318 5.77 -17.09 -0.61
N TYR A 319 6.17 -15.83 -0.62
CA TYR A 319 7.56 -15.48 -0.35
C TYR A 319 7.61 -14.22 0.50
N TYR A 320 8.54 -14.18 1.44
CA TYR A 320 8.89 -12.98 2.18
C TYR A 320 10.27 -12.51 1.79
N ILE A 321 10.36 -11.22 1.45
CA ILE A 321 11.53 -10.60 0.87
C ILE A 321 11.83 -9.33 1.66
N THR A 322 13.02 -9.22 2.19
CA THR A 322 13.50 -8.04 2.90
C THR A 322 15.04 -8.04 2.96
N ASN A 323 15.64 -6.89 3.10
CA ASN A 323 17.10 -6.74 3.23
C ASN A 323 17.92 -7.46 2.14
N GLY A 324 17.44 -7.45 0.89
CA GLY A 324 18.12 -8.08 -0.23
C GLY A 324 18.11 -9.61 -0.22
N ARG A 325 17.23 -10.23 0.60
CA ARG A 325 17.08 -11.69 0.71
C ARG A 325 15.62 -12.11 0.63
N MET A 326 15.39 -13.34 0.27
CA MET A 326 14.08 -13.98 0.14
C MET A 326 14.07 -15.33 0.84
N ILE A 327 12.95 -15.65 1.48
CA ILE A 327 12.59 -17.00 1.97
C ILE A 327 11.25 -17.43 1.39
N HIS A 328 11.05 -18.74 1.28
CA HIS A 328 9.74 -19.34 1.05
C HIS A 328 8.89 -19.20 2.32
N VAL A 329 7.59 -18.99 2.14
CA VAL A 329 6.60 -18.94 3.23
C VAL A 329 5.30 -19.58 2.75
N ARG A 330 4.43 -19.91 3.69
CA ARG A 330 3.04 -20.26 3.42
C ARG A 330 2.16 -19.18 4.04
N TRP A 331 1.02 -18.91 3.43
CA TRP A 331 0.06 -17.98 3.99
C TRP A 331 -1.27 -18.69 4.30
N ALA A 332 -1.98 -18.18 5.29
CA ALA A 332 -3.32 -18.62 5.65
C ALA A 332 -4.16 -17.41 6.04
N LYS A 333 -5.39 -17.38 5.52
CA LYS A 333 -6.43 -16.46 5.96
C LYS A 333 -7.39 -17.24 6.84
N GLY A 334 -7.54 -16.85 8.09
CA GLY A 334 -8.38 -17.58 9.04
C GLY A 334 -9.83 -17.75 8.57
N GLU A 335 -10.39 -18.93 8.77
CA GLU A 335 -11.76 -19.29 8.36
C GLU A 335 -12.85 -18.42 9.00
N GLY A 336 -13.94 -18.23 8.27
CA GLY A 336 -15.25 -17.76 8.78
C GLY A 336 -15.38 -16.27 9.02
N ASN A 337 -14.36 -15.45 8.72
CA ASN A 337 -14.47 -14.00 8.78
C ASN A 337 -13.47 -13.33 7.84
N ASP A 338 -13.95 -12.60 6.84
CA ASP A 338 -13.15 -11.89 5.84
C ASP A 338 -12.27 -10.77 6.42
N TYR A 339 -12.54 -10.36 7.65
CA TYR A 339 -11.72 -9.35 8.37
C TYR A 339 -10.50 -9.95 9.09
N LYS A 340 -10.36 -11.27 9.13
CA LYS A 340 -9.16 -11.88 9.69
C LYS A 340 -7.94 -11.57 8.82
N PRO A 341 -6.78 -11.30 9.45
CA PRO A 341 -5.57 -11.03 8.70
C PRO A 341 -5.06 -12.27 7.98
N THR A 342 -4.46 -12.05 6.84
CA THR A 342 -3.59 -13.04 6.20
C THR A 342 -2.30 -13.15 7.00
N VAL A 343 -2.00 -14.35 7.47
CA VAL A 343 -0.80 -14.64 8.29
C VAL A 343 0.18 -15.47 7.47
N PHE A 344 1.45 -15.11 7.51
CA PHE A 344 2.51 -15.80 6.79
C PHE A 344 3.36 -16.64 7.76
N TYR A 345 3.66 -17.87 7.36
CA TYR A 345 4.43 -18.85 8.14
C TYR A 345 5.65 -19.32 7.38
N ASP A 346 6.78 -19.48 8.07
CA ASP A 346 7.96 -20.13 7.51
C ASP A 346 7.74 -21.65 7.32
N ASP A 347 8.70 -22.34 6.69
CA ASP A 347 8.62 -23.79 6.44
C ASP A 347 8.65 -24.66 7.71
N ASN A 348 8.80 -24.05 8.87
CA ASN A 348 8.70 -24.70 10.18
C ASN A 348 7.40 -24.35 10.91
N ASP A 349 6.37 -23.85 10.22
CA ASP A 349 5.08 -23.42 10.77
C ASP A 349 5.17 -22.30 11.82
N ARG A 350 6.21 -21.47 11.78
CA ARG A 350 6.34 -20.31 12.62
C ARG A 350 5.90 -19.05 11.89
N GLU A 351 5.05 -18.26 12.53
CA GLU A 351 4.67 -16.94 12.00
C GLU A 351 5.94 -16.11 11.76
N ILE A 352 6.08 -15.57 10.54
CA ILE A 352 7.22 -14.71 10.20
C ILE A 352 7.13 -13.39 10.95
N GLN A 353 8.30 -12.77 11.17
CA GLN A 353 8.38 -11.41 11.70
C GLN A 353 8.78 -10.46 10.57
N VAL A 354 7.86 -9.55 10.20
CA VAL A 354 8.14 -8.52 9.21
C VAL A 354 8.90 -7.35 9.84
N ASN A 355 9.70 -6.65 9.07
CA ASN A 355 10.34 -5.43 9.55
C ASN A 355 9.32 -4.30 9.69
N THR A 356 9.57 -3.38 10.63
CA THR A 356 8.84 -2.11 10.67
C THR A 356 9.05 -1.32 9.38
N GLY A 357 8.04 -0.58 8.96
CA GLY A 357 8.01 0.18 7.72
C GLY A 357 6.97 -0.31 6.73
N LYS A 358 7.03 0.21 5.51
CA LYS A 358 6.04 -0.04 4.46
C LYS A 358 6.16 -1.44 3.85
N THR A 359 5.01 -1.99 3.46
CA THR A 359 4.94 -3.34 2.88
C THR A 359 4.30 -3.32 1.49
N MET A 360 5.00 -3.91 0.50
CA MET A 360 4.45 -4.25 -0.81
C MET A 360 3.94 -5.69 -0.79
N ILE A 361 2.72 -5.93 -1.26
CA ILE A 361 2.12 -7.27 -1.39
C ILE A 361 1.75 -7.49 -2.85
N PHE A 362 2.44 -8.42 -3.49
CA PHE A 362 2.06 -8.93 -4.80
C PHE A 362 1.17 -10.16 -4.60
N VAL A 363 -0.08 -10.08 -5.03
CA VAL A 363 -0.96 -11.24 -5.08
C VAL A 363 -1.00 -11.74 -6.51
N ILE A 364 -0.52 -12.94 -6.75
CA ILE A 364 -0.37 -13.50 -8.10
C ILE A 364 -1.14 -14.82 -8.22
N LYS A 365 -1.43 -15.22 -9.45
CA LYS A 365 -2.04 -16.53 -9.68
C LYS A 365 -1.04 -17.64 -9.33
N ASP A 366 -1.53 -18.74 -8.80
CA ASP A 366 -0.73 -19.94 -8.49
C ASP A 366 -0.02 -20.55 -9.73
N THR A 367 -0.54 -20.25 -10.92
CA THR A 367 0.04 -20.67 -12.21
C THR A 367 1.08 -19.71 -12.78
N ASP A 368 1.21 -18.51 -12.21
CA ASP A 368 2.13 -17.49 -12.70
C ASP A 368 3.56 -17.73 -12.17
N TYR A 369 4.51 -17.04 -12.78
CA TYR A 369 5.89 -17.00 -12.32
C TYR A 369 6.37 -15.56 -12.13
N PHE A 370 7.45 -15.40 -11.40
CA PHE A 370 8.23 -14.17 -11.30
C PHE A 370 9.72 -14.51 -11.33
N THR A 371 10.58 -13.52 -11.41
CA THR A 371 12.02 -13.76 -11.34
C THR A 371 12.68 -13.05 -10.18
N VAL A 372 13.69 -13.66 -9.60
CA VAL A 372 14.52 -13.07 -8.55
C VAL A 372 15.97 -13.16 -8.99
N ASP A 373 16.64 -12.02 -9.13
CA ASP A 373 18.01 -11.94 -9.65
C ASP A 373 18.17 -12.74 -10.96
N GLY A 374 17.18 -12.65 -11.86
CA GLY A 374 17.13 -13.33 -13.14
C GLY A 374 16.77 -14.84 -13.09
N ARG A 375 16.55 -15.41 -11.89
CA ARG A 375 16.11 -16.81 -11.72
C ARG A 375 14.59 -16.89 -11.72
N ILE A 376 14.03 -17.78 -12.50
CA ILE A 376 12.58 -18.02 -12.56
C ILE A 376 12.16 -18.77 -11.28
N ILE A 377 11.12 -18.24 -10.64
CA ILE A 377 10.45 -18.84 -9.48
C ILE A 377 9.03 -19.22 -9.91
N THR A 378 8.81 -20.51 -10.01
CA THR A 378 7.49 -21.13 -10.26
C THR A 378 6.96 -21.75 -8.96
N ASN A 379 5.78 -22.34 -9.03
CA ASN A 379 5.25 -23.24 -8.00
C ASN A 379 6.07 -24.52 -7.96
#